data_edf895406394582bcaf5c76019117f59
#
_entry.id   edf895406394582bcaf5c76019117f59
#
_cell.length_a   1.000
_cell.length_b   1.000
_cell.length_c   1.000
_cell.angle_alpha   90.00
_cell.angle_beta   90.00
_cell.angle_gamma   90.00
#
_symmetry.space_group_name_H-M   'P 1'
#
loop_
_entity.id
_entity.type
_entity.pdbx_description
1 polymer ?
#
loop_
_entity_poly.entity_id
_entity_poly.type
_entity_poly.pdbx_seq_one_letter_code
_entity_poly.pdbx_strand_id
1 'polypeptide(L)'
;MGKMMDFMVGVFGSQQMLKISEFYELGRYRLCIAVPRNHRLAARERLTLSDLHGEHLIAVKSGDALYLDDLREKLKMTHPQIIFEDAHYFYDMETFNTCEATGSLLLTLDAWSNIHPSLVTLPVEWDFTVPYGLLFSPSISGEAAEFLKIIKEQGLNR
;
A
#
# COMPACT_ATOMS: atom_id res chain seq x y z
N MET A 1 11.81 13.39 -12.86
CA MET A 1 12.32 14.19 -11.74
C MET A 1 13.50 14.99 -12.21
N GLY A 2 13.74 16.16 -11.70
CA GLY A 2 14.99 16.91 -11.98
C GLY A 2 14.82 18.26 -12.63
N LYS A 3 13.63 18.70 -12.99
CA LYS A 3 13.38 20.10 -13.41
C LYS A 3 12.28 20.82 -12.64
N MET A 4 11.45 20.11 -11.86
CA MET A 4 10.36 20.71 -11.06
C MET A 4 10.20 20.07 -9.69
N MET A 5 10.87 18.97 -9.39
CA MET A 5 10.72 18.25 -8.12
C MET A 5 11.99 17.43 -7.84
N ASP A 6 12.63 17.69 -6.72
CA ASP A 6 13.84 16.98 -6.31
C ASP A 6 13.52 15.69 -5.54
N PHE A 7 12.43 15.72 -4.74
CA PHE A 7 11.97 14.61 -3.93
C PHE A 7 10.49 14.35 -4.11
N MET A 8 10.12 13.10 -3.99
CA MET A 8 8.74 12.66 -3.82
C MET A 8 8.68 11.71 -2.61
N VAL A 9 7.77 11.98 -1.68
CA VAL A 9 7.46 11.03 -0.61
C VAL A 9 6.41 10.06 -1.12
N GLY A 10 6.65 8.78 -0.97
CA GLY A 10 5.70 7.79 -1.44
C GLY A 10 6.01 6.39 -0.95
N VAL A 11 5.07 5.50 -1.21
CA VAL A 11 5.25 4.06 -1.03
C VAL A 11 6.08 3.56 -2.22
N PHE A 12 7.14 2.85 -1.90
CA PHE A 12 7.99 2.23 -2.91
C PHE A 12 7.33 0.95 -3.44
N GLY A 13 7.15 0.83 -4.75
CA GLY A 13 6.44 -0.33 -5.22
C GLY A 13 6.52 -0.69 -6.69
N SER A 14 7.01 0.17 -7.58
CA SER A 14 7.02 -0.20 -9.00
C SER A 14 8.43 -0.40 -9.56
N GLN A 15 8.61 -1.43 -10.41
CA GLN A 15 9.87 -1.65 -11.14
C GLN A 15 10.22 -0.47 -12.06
N GLN A 16 9.23 0.26 -12.54
CA GLN A 16 9.48 1.43 -13.40
C GLN A 16 10.10 2.57 -12.60
N MET A 17 9.69 2.78 -11.34
CA MET A 17 10.31 3.77 -10.46
C MET A 17 11.77 3.44 -10.15
N LEU A 18 12.11 2.16 -9.95
CA LEU A 18 13.48 1.69 -9.73
C LEU A 18 14.44 2.01 -10.87
N LYS A 19 13.94 2.12 -12.10
CA LYS A 19 14.78 2.41 -13.28
C LYS A 19 15.18 3.88 -13.39
N ILE A 20 14.40 4.78 -12.77
CA ILE A 20 14.53 6.23 -12.97
C ILE A 20 14.77 7.01 -11.68
N SER A 21 14.68 6.36 -10.53
CA SER A 21 14.86 7.00 -9.23
C SER A 21 15.57 6.09 -8.23
N GLU A 22 16.21 6.71 -7.26
CA GLU A 22 16.68 6.07 -6.04
C GLU A 22 15.64 6.22 -4.94
N PHE A 23 15.71 5.34 -3.94
CA PHE A 23 14.79 5.31 -2.82
C PHE A 23 15.55 5.27 -1.50
N TYR A 24 15.17 6.15 -0.58
CA TYR A 24 15.61 6.13 0.80
C TYR A 24 14.42 5.84 1.72
N GLU A 25 14.43 4.65 2.36
CA GLU A 25 13.37 4.22 3.25
C GLU A 25 13.33 5.08 4.51
N LEU A 26 12.17 5.65 4.83
CA LEU A 26 11.90 6.39 6.07
C LEU A 26 11.14 5.56 7.09
N GLY A 27 10.44 4.53 6.65
CA GLY A 27 9.68 3.64 7.51
C GLY A 27 8.83 2.66 6.70
N ARG A 28 7.94 1.97 7.38
CA ARG A 28 7.07 0.97 6.78
C ARG A 28 5.62 1.17 7.23
N TYR A 29 4.70 1.08 6.29
CA TYR A 29 3.27 0.99 6.57
C TYR A 29 2.85 -0.46 6.68
N ARG A 30 1.97 -0.76 7.62
CA ARG A 30 1.35 -2.06 7.76
C ARG A 30 0.23 -2.21 6.72
N LEU A 31 0.17 -3.36 6.04
CA LEU A 31 -0.95 -3.69 5.17
C LEU A 31 -2.16 -4.07 6.02
N CYS A 32 -3.30 -3.49 5.68
CA CYS A 32 -4.58 -3.65 6.34
C CYS A 32 -5.66 -3.95 5.31
N ILE A 33 -6.87 -4.24 5.76
CA ILE A 33 -8.05 -4.44 4.92
C ILE A 33 -9.08 -3.37 5.24
N ALA A 34 -9.50 -2.61 4.23
CA ALA A 34 -10.68 -1.75 4.33
C ALA A 34 -11.93 -2.57 3.99
N VAL A 35 -12.91 -2.48 4.88
CA VAL A 35 -14.14 -3.26 4.86
C VAL A 35 -15.33 -2.30 4.77
N PRO A 36 -16.29 -2.50 3.85
CA PRO A 36 -17.52 -1.73 3.84
C PRO A 36 -18.24 -1.79 5.19
N ARG A 37 -18.77 -0.67 5.68
CA ARG A 37 -19.39 -0.60 7.03
C ARG A 37 -20.60 -1.50 7.22
N ASN A 38 -21.29 -1.86 6.13
CA ASN A 38 -22.40 -2.78 6.12
C ASN A 38 -21.99 -4.27 5.97
N HIS A 39 -20.69 -4.54 5.82
CA HIS A 39 -20.17 -5.88 5.68
C HIS A 39 -20.09 -6.61 7.03
N ARG A 40 -20.28 -7.95 7.05
CA ARG A 40 -20.21 -8.78 8.27
C ARG A 40 -18.92 -8.65 9.07
N LEU A 41 -17.81 -8.35 8.39
CA LEU A 41 -16.50 -8.20 9.02
C LEU A 41 -16.27 -6.81 9.65
N ALA A 42 -17.10 -5.81 9.34
CA ALA A 42 -16.90 -4.43 9.82
C ALA A 42 -16.97 -4.29 11.36
N ALA A 43 -17.62 -5.23 12.03
CA ALA A 43 -17.73 -5.26 13.49
C ALA A 43 -16.53 -5.93 14.20
N ARG A 44 -15.57 -6.45 13.43
CA ARG A 44 -14.34 -7.04 13.97
C ARG A 44 -13.38 -5.95 14.41
N GLU A 45 -12.58 -6.23 15.44
CA GLU A 45 -11.44 -5.39 15.82
C GLU A 45 -10.17 -5.73 15.01
N ARG A 46 -10.08 -7.00 14.59
CA ARG A 46 -8.96 -7.56 13.81
C ARG A 46 -9.50 -8.69 12.94
N LEU A 47 -8.89 -8.87 11.77
CA LEU A 47 -9.21 -9.95 10.86
C LEU A 47 -8.16 -11.07 10.96
N THR A 48 -8.61 -12.30 10.89
CA THR A 48 -7.78 -13.48 10.65
C THR A 48 -7.73 -13.76 9.14
N LEU A 49 -6.76 -14.57 8.70
CA LEU A 49 -6.73 -15.02 7.30
C LEU A 49 -7.96 -15.85 6.93
N SER A 50 -8.51 -16.60 7.89
CA SER A 50 -9.74 -17.39 7.69
C SER A 50 -10.98 -16.52 7.49
N ASP A 51 -11.01 -15.32 8.08
CA ASP A 51 -12.13 -14.38 7.86
C ASP A 51 -12.21 -13.91 6.39
N LEU A 52 -11.09 -13.95 5.68
CA LEU A 52 -10.98 -13.53 4.27
C LEU A 52 -11.35 -14.64 3.28
N HIS A 53 -11.56 -15.87 3.73
CA HIS A 53 -11.94 -16.98 2.84
C HIS A 53 -13.31 -16.75 2.21
N GLY A 54 -13.37 -16.84 0.90
CA GLY A 54 -14.58 -16.58 0.10
C GLY A 54 -14.85 -15.11 -0.15
N GLU A 55 -14.02 -14.21 0.39
CA GLU A 55 -14.15 -12.78 0.15
C GLU A 55 -13.43 -12.34 -1.13
N HIS A 56 -13.99 -11.33 -1.78
CA HIS A 56 -13.37 -10.61 -2.90
C HIS A 56 -12.48 -9.51 -2.34
N LEU A 57 -11.18 -9.57 -2.64
CA LEU A 57 -10.18 -8.63 -2.17
C LEU A 57 -9.60 -7.83 -3.34
N ILE A 58 -10.04 -6.59 -3.46
CA ILE A 58 -9.51 -5.64 -4.45
C ILE A 58 -8.12 -5.19 -4.00
N ALA A 59 -7.16 -5.24 -4.91
CA ALA A 59 -5.80 -4.78 -4.70
C ALA A 59 -5.27 -4.09 -5.95
N VAL A 60 -4.20 -3.31 -5.80
CA VAL A 60 -3.48 -2.73 -6.94
C VAL A 60 -3.15 -3.82 -7.94
N LYS A 61 -3.31 -3.53 -9.22
CA LYS A 61 -3.08 -4.47 -10.32
C LYS A 61 -1.73 -5.17 -10.18
N SER A 62 -1.72 -6.46 -10.42
CA SER A 62 -0.50 -7.27 -10.41
C SER A 62 0.53 -6.73 -11.40
N GLY A 63 1.78 -6.63 -10.96
CA GLY A 63 2.91 -6.03 -11.70
C GLY A 63 3.16 -4.55 -11.41
N ASP A 64 2.19 -3.83 -10.83
CA ASP A 64 2.34 -2.40 -10.52
C ASP A 64 2.89 -2.14 -9.12
N ALA A 65 2.88 -3.14 -8.24
CA ALA A 65 3.35 -3.02 -6.86
C ALA A 65 4.01 -4.32 -6.35
N LEU A 66 5.33 -4.39 -6.41
CA LEU A 66 6.13 -5.60 -6.11
C LEU A 66 5.82 -6.24 -4.75
N TYR A 67 5.68 -5.41 -3.71
CA TYR A 67 5.39 -5.91 -2.35
C TYR A 67 3.98 -6.50 -2.23
N LEU A 68 3.04 -6.00 -3.03
CA LEU A 68 1.69 -6.53 -3.09
C LEU A 68 1.62 -7.81 -3.94
N ASP A 69 2.47 -7.93 -4.95
CA ASP A 69 2.59 -9.16 -5.74
C ASP A 69 3.10 -10.31 -4.88
N ASP A 70 4.12 -10.06 -4.04
CA ASP A 70 4.62 -11.04 -3.06
C ASP A 70 3.53 -11.51 -2.09
N LEU A 71 2.74 -10.57 -1.56
CA LEU A 71 1.59 -10.89 -0.72
C LEU A 71 0.58 -11.75 -1.46
N ARG A 72 0.21 -11.35 -2.69
CA ARG A 72 -0.75 -12.10 -3.51
C ARG A 72 -0.29 -13.54 -3.75
N GLU A 73 0.97 -13.73 -4.14
CA GLU A 73 1.52 -15.06 -4.38
C GLU A 73 1.50 -15.93 -3.13
N LYS A 74 1.96 -15.40 -2.00
CA LYS A 74 1.92 -16.13 -0.72
C LYS A 74 0.51 -16.52 -0.34
N LEU A 75 -0.46 -15.58 -0.44
CA LEU A 75 -1.85 -15.88 -0.09
C LEU A 75 -2.51 -16.85 -1.08
N LYS A 76 -2.22 -16.77 -2.37
CA LYS A 76 -2.71 -17.76 -3.35
C LYS A 76 -2.22 -19.16 -3.05
N MET A 77 -1.00 -19.31 -2.54
CA MET A 77 -0.44 -20.61 -2.18
C MET A 77 -1.00 -21.17 -0.86
N THR A 78 -1.21 -20.31 0.13
CA THR A 78 -1.59 -20.74 1.49
C THR A 78 -3.09 -20.59 1.79
N HIS A 79 -3.76 -19.65 1.13
CA HIS A 79 -5.18 -19.32 1.31
C HIS A 79 -5.86 -19.08 -0.05
N PRO A 80 -5.92 -20.09 -0.94
CA PRO A 80 -6.48 -19.96 -2.28
C PRO A 80 -7.97 -19.61 -2.31
N GLN A 81 -8.63 -19.65 -1.16
CA GLN A 81 -10.03 -19.26 -1.01
C GLN A 81 -10.24 -17.73 -1.01
N ILE A 82 -9.16 -16.93 -0.90
CA ILE A 82 -9.23 -15.48 -1.05
C ILE A 82 -9.27 -15.14 -2.54
N ILE A 83 -10.28 -14.41 -2.96
CA ILE A 83 -10.50 -14.08 -4.38
C ILE A 83 -9.91 -12.69 -4.65
N PHE A 84 -8.73 -12.63 -5.26
CA PHE A 84 -8.09 -11.37 -5.62
C PHE A 84 -8.70 -10.78 -6.88
N GLU A 85 -9.01 -9.47 -6.83
CA GLU A 85 -9.44 -8.67 -7.96
C GLU A 85 -8.46 -7.50 -8.15
N ASP A 86 -8.20 -7.12 -9.41
CA ASP A 86 -7.36 -5.98 -9.73
C ASP A 86 -8.19 -4.70 -9.69
N ALA A 87 -7.69 -3.67 -8.99
CA ALA A 87 -8.20 -2.33 -9.12
C ALA A 87 -7.97 -1.81 -10.55
N HIS A 88 -8.92 -1.05 -11.10
CA HIS A 88 -8.80 -0.51 -12.46
C HIS A 88 -7.62 0.46 -12.62
N TYR A 89 -7.33 1.22 -11.55
CA TYR A 89 -6.21 2.18 -11.45
C TYR A 89 -5.65 2.18 -10.03
N PHE A 90 -4.80 3.16 -9.71
CA PHE A 90 -4.47 3.46 -8.31
C PHE A 90 -5.76 3.76 -7.54
N TYR A 91 -5.75 3.52 -6.24
CA TYR A 91 -6.92 3.71 -5.39
C TYR A 91 -7.45 5.13 -5.49
N ASP A 92 -8.60 5.25 -6.12
CA ASP A 92 -9.36 6.46 -6.31
C ASP A 92 -10.76 6.31 -5.70
N MET A 93 -11.56 7.36 -5.80
CA MET A 93 -12.93 7.35 -5.28
C MET A 93 -13.80 6.28 -5.93
N GLU A 94 -13.55 5.94 -7.21
CA GLU A 94 -14.30 4.89 -7.92
C GLU A 94 -14.01 3.52 -7.32
N THR A 95 -12.76 3.23 -6.96
CA THR A 95 -12.37 1.99 -6.27
C THR A 95 -13.09 1.86 -4.92
N PHE A 96 -13.15 2.94 -4.13
CA PHE A 96 -13.84 2.94 -2.83
C PHE A 96 -15.35 2.76 -2.98
N ASN A 97 -15.96 3.45 -3.94
CA ASN A 97 -17.39 3.31 -4.24
C ASN A 97 -17.72 1.89 -4.74
N THR A 98 -16.84 1.28 -5.51
CA THR A 98 -16.99 -0.12 -5.95
C THR A 98 -16.99 -1.08 -4.76
N CYS A 99 -16.07 -0.91 -3.81
CA CYS A 99 -16.06 -1.72 -2.58
C CYS A 99 -17.40 -1.63 -1.82
N GLU A 100 -17.92 -0.40 -1.66
CA GLU A 100 -19.21 -0.19 -0.98
C GLU A 100 -20.36 -0.86 -1.74
N ALA A 101 -20.42 -0.69 -3.06
CA ALA A 101 -21.50 -1.20 -3.89
C ALA A 101 -21.50 -2.72 -4.03
N THR A 102 -20.34 -3.35 -4.09
CA THR A 102 -20.20 -4.80 -4.30
C THR A 102 -20.03 -5.60 -3.01
N GLY A 103 -19.71 -4.93 -1.89
CA GLY A 103 -19.31 -5.58 -0.66
C GLY A 103 -17.89 -6.15 -0.68
N SER A 104 -17.09 -5.85 -1.71
CA SER A 104 -15.70 -6.30 -1.81
C SER A 104 -14.82 -5.61 -0.77
N LEU A 105 -13.81 -6.32 -0.30
CA LEU A 105 -12.79 -5.79 0.59
C LEU A 105 -11.70 -5.08 -0.22
N LEU A 106 -10.95 -4.17 0.40
CA LEU A 106 -9.85 -3.47 -0.23
C LEU A 106 -8.55 -3.67 0.56
N LEU A 107 -7.50 -4.14 -0.10
CA LEU A 107 -6.16 -4.16 0.48
C LEU A 107 -5.63 -2.73 0.57
N THR A 108 -5.34 -2.26 1.77
CA THR A 108 -4.97 -0.87 2.06
C THR A 108 -3.82 -0.76 3.05
N LEU A 109 -3.53 0.44 3.51
CA LEU A 109 -2.48 0.75 4.48
C LEU A 109 -3.10 1.27 5.79
N ASP A 110 -2.42 1.06 6.91
CA ASP A 110 -2.81 1.64 8.20
C ASP A 110 -2.85 3.18 8.16
N ALA A 111 -1.95 3.81 7.38
CA ALA A 111 -1.94 5.25 7.17
C ALA A 111 -3.21 5.79 6.50
N TRP A 112 -4.00 4.94 5.85
CA TRP A 112 -5.24 5.30 5.15
C TRP A 112 -6.51 4.90 5.91
N SER A 113 -6.41 4.73 7.22
CA SER A 113 -7.49 4.22 8.05
C SER A 113 -8.81 5.03 8.03
N ASN A 114 -8.78 6.28 7.60
CA ASN A 114 -9.96 7.15 7.53
C ASN A 114 -10.16 7.80 6.17
N ILE A 115 -9.70 7.17 5.10
CA ILE A 115 -9.70 7.78 3.78
C ILE A 115 -11.09 7.84 3.15
N HIS A 116 -12.00 6.95 3.53
CA HIS A 116 -13.37 6.92 3.01
C HIS A 116 -14.41 6.66 4.12
N PRO A 117 -15.52 7.44 4.16
CA PRO A 117 -16.51 7.34 5.24
C PRO A 117 -17.28 6.02 5.27
N SER A 118 -17.45 5.37 4.11
CA SER A 118 -18.18 4.09 4.00
C SER A 118 -17.32 2.86 4.29
N LEU A 119 -16.02 3.03 4.51
CA LEU A 119 -15.09 1.94 4.81
C LEU A 119 -14.55 2.04 6.23
N VAL A 120 -14.25 0.92 6.83
CA VAL A 120 -13.48 0.81 8.08
C VAL A 120 -12.22 -0.01 7.81
N THR A 121 -11.06 0.51 8.20
CA THR A 121 -9.78 -0.17 8.02
C THR A 121 -9.48 -1.02 9.24
N LEU A 122 -9.28 -2.32 9.03
CA LEU A 122 -9.01 -3.29 10.07
C LEU A 122 -7.62 -3.91 9.89
N PRO A 123 -6.87 -4.09 10.98
CA PRO A 123 -5.63 -4.85 10.95
C PRO A 123 -5.91 -6.33 10.70
N VAL A 124 -4.97 -7.01 10.08
CA VAL A 124 -5.02 -8.45 9.82
C VAL A 124 -3.90 -9.15 10.60
N GLU A 125 -4.08 -10.40 10.97
CA GLU A 125 -3.08 -11.25 11.62
C GLU A 125 -2.01 -11.73 10.62
N TRP A 126 -1.25 -10.78 10.10
CA TRP A 126 -0.09 -10.99 9.23
C TRP A 126 1.00 -9.93 9.46
N ASP A 127 2.22 -10.21 8.99
CA ASP A 127 3.36 -9.29 9.15
C ASP A 127 3.75 -8.61 7.82
N PHE A 128 2.77 -8.39 6.93
CA PHE A 128 3.03 -7.73 5.66
C PHE A 128 3.08 -6.21 5.83
N THR A 129 4.16 -5.64 5.35
CA THR A 129 4.38 -4.19 5.34
C THR A 129 4.90 -3.74 3.99
N VAL A 130 4.75 -2.44 3.68
CA VAL A 130 5.35 -1.81 2.51
C VAL A 130 6.24 -0.65 2.95
N PRO A 131 7.42 -0.47 2.37
CA PRO A 131 8.29 0.64 2.70
C PRO A 131 7.73 1.94 2.12
N TYR A 132 7.87 3.02 2.87
CA TYR A 132 7.67 4.38 2.37
C TYR A 132 8.93 5.20 2.58
N GLY A 133 9.13 6.20 1.77
CA GLY A 133 10.32 7.03 1.88
C GLY A 133 10.44 8.08 0.79
N LEU A 134 11.65 8.55 0.62
CA LEU A 134 12.01 9.55 -0.37
C LEU A 134 12.44 8.88 -1.67
N LEU A 135 11.76 9.24 -2.76
CA LEU A 135 12.20 8.96 -4.11
C LEU A 135 12.91 10.21 -4.65
N PHE A 136 14.04 10.03 -5.28
CA PHE A 136 14.85 11.13 -5.82
C PHE A 136 15.63 10.69 -7.05
N SER A 137 16.10 11.66 -7.83
CA SER A 137 16.92 11.39 -9.01
C SER A 137 18.30 10.84 -8.62
N PRO A 138 18.87 9.84 -9.32
CA PRO A 138 20.25 9.43 -9.14
C PRO A 138 21.26 10.56 -9.35
N SER A 139 20.87 11.60 -10.10
CA SER A 139 21.68 12.79 -10.37
C SER A 139 21.32 14.00 -9.50
N ILE A 140 20.77 13.75 -8.29
CA ILE A 140 20.46 14.83 -7.35
C ILE A 140 21.71 15.63 -6.97
N SER A 141 21.60 16.95 -6.91
CA SER A 141 22.74 17.85 -6.67
C SER A 141 22.32 19.09 -5.89
N GLY A 142 23.29 19.90 -5.49
CA GLY A 142 23.05 21.16 -4.80
C GLY A 142 22.38 20.99 -3.42
N GLU A 143 21.48 21.88 -3.07
CA GLU A 143 20.77 21.91 -1.78
C GLU A 143 19.95 20.62 -1.52
N ALA A 144 19.42 20.02 -2.57
CA ALA A 144 18.67 18.78 -2.45
C ALA A 144 19.57 17.60 -2.04
N ALA A 145 20.79 17.52 -2.56
CA ALA A 145 21.76 16.50 -2.15
C ALA A 145 22.22 16.70 -0.70
N GLU A 146 22.41 17.95 -0.26
CA GLU A 146 22.74 18.28 1.12
C GLU A 146 21.61 17.92 2.08
N PHE A 147 20.38 18.23 1.72
CA PHE A 147 19.19 17.83 2.47
C PHE A 147 19.10 16.30 2.64
N LEU A 148 19.31 15.55 1.57
CA LEU A 148 19.32 14.08 1.64
C LEU A 148 20.42 13.55 2.56
N LYS A 149 21.60 14.16 2.54
CA LYS A 149 22.71 13.82 3.44
C LYS A 149 22.30 14.03 4.91
N ILE A 150 21.72 15.18 5.23
CA ILE A 150 21.25 15.49 6.60
C ILE A 150 20.23 14.46 7.06
N ILE A 151 19.25 14.10 6.23
CA ILE A 151 18.25 13.07 6.57
C ILE A 151 18.90 11.72 6.86
N LYS A 152 19.85 11.30 6.03
CA LYS A 152 20.59 10.05 6.22
C LYS A 152 21.42 10.04 7.51
N GLU A 153 22.08 11.15 7.82
CA GLU A 153 22.90 11.31 9.04
C GLU A 153 22.05 11.36 10.32
N GLN A 154 20.84 11.94 10.25
CA GLN A 154 19.93 12.04 11.39
C GLN A 154 19.23 10.70 11.72
N GLY A 155 19.36 9.71 10.86
CA GLY A 155 18.84 8.37 11.10
C GLY A 155 17.34 8.35 11.35
N LEU A 156 16.55 9.05 10.53
CA LEU A 156 15.09 9.08 10.66
C LEU A 156 14.41 7.72 10.42
N ASN A 157 15.19 6.65 10.35
CA ASN A 157 14.74 5.28 10.41
C ASN A 157 14.39 4.90 11.85
N ARG A 158 13.17 5.19 12.27
CA ARG A 158 12.60 4.66 13.52
C ARG A 158 11.38 3.80 13.24
#